data_a7ff57010d3d30380aad2fabe87a5f03
#
_entry.id   a7ff57010d3d30380aad2fabe87a5f03
#
_cell.length_a   1.000
_cell.length_b   1.000
_cell.length_c   1.000
_cell.angle_alpha   90.00
_cell.angle_beta   90.00
_cell.angle_gamma   90.00
#
_symmetry.space_group_name_H-M   'P 1'
#
loop_
_entity.id
_entity.type
_entity.pdbx_description
1 polymer ?
#
loop_
_entity_poly.entity_id
_entity_poly.type
_entity_poly.pdbx_seq_one_letter_code
_entity_poly.pdbx_strand_id
1 'polypeptide(L)'
;MLNKKSVDDINVKGKRVLVRCDFNVPLIDGKITDENRLVAALPTIKKLIADGGKVILCSHLGKPKGKPVPELSLAPVAKRLSELLGQEVKFAADPEVVGPNARAAVEAMKDGDVILLENTRYRAEETKNEDAFSKDLASLCDVFVNDAFGTAHRAHCSNVGVTKYVDTAVVGYLMQKEIDFLGNAVNNPTRPFVAILGGAKVSSKISVIENLLDKVDTLIIGGGMAYTFVKSQGGKIGTSLCEDDYLDYASNMLKKAKEKGVKLLLPVDNRIGDEFSNDANIRIVPTGEIPDGWEGMDIGPETEKIFADAVKDAKTVVWNGPMGCFEMPNFAHGTEAVAKALAETDAVTII
;
A
#
# COMPACT_ATOMS: atom_id res chain seq x y z
N MET A 1 -0.55 -19.25 7.41
CA MET A 1 -1.75 -18.66 6.79
C MET A 1 -2.34 -17.65 7.77
N LEU A 2 -2.56 -16.39 7.36
CA LEU A 2 -3.28 -15.42 8.18
C LEU A 2 -4.76 -15.81 8.13
N ASN A 3 -5.20 -16.59 9.11
CA ASN A 3 -6.59 -17.07 9.19
C ASN A 3 -7.47 -15.93 9.73
N LYS A 4 -7.99 -15.09 8.85
CA LYS A 4 -8.94 -14.02 9.18
C LYS A 4 -10.34 -14.48 8.80
N LYS A 5 -11.31 -14.21 9.69
CA LYS A 5 -12.73 -14.43 9.35
C LYS A 5 -13.14 -13.48 8.24
N SER A 6 -13.87 -13.99 7.27
CA SER A 6 -14.43 -13.25 6.15
C SER A 6 -15.95 -13.07 6.24
N VAL A 7 -16.52 -12.39 5.28
CA VAL A 7 -17.97 -12.23 5.17
C VAL A 7 -18.73 -13.56 4.98
N ASP A 8 -18.04 -14.64 4.56
CA ASP A 8 -18.63 -15.98 4.45
C ASP A 8 -18.77 -16.70 5.80
N ASP A 9 -18.05 -16.25 6.83
CA ASP A 9 -18.01 -16.88 8.15
C ASP A 9 -19.05 -16.33 9.12
N ILE A 10 -19.92 -15.41 8.68
CA ILE A 10 -20.86 -14.68 9.53
C ILE A 10 -22.27 -14.67 8.95
N ASN A 11 -23.26 -14.49 9.83
CA ASN A 11 -24.65 -14.25 9.43
C ASN A 11 -25.00 -12.78 9.67
N VAL A 12 -25.38 -12.07 8.60
CA VAL A 12 -25.71 -10.63 8.63
C VAL A 12 -27.18 -10.34 8.45
N LYS A 13 -28.05 -11.35 8.32
CA LYS A 13 -29.49 -11.15 8.10
C LYS A 13 -30.09 -10.24 9.17
N GLY A 14 -30.72 -9.16 8.74
CA GLY A 14 -31.32 -8.16 9.61
C GLY A 14 -30.35 -7.28 10.38
N LYS A 15 -29.04 -7.49 10.23
CA LYS A 15 -28.00 -6.73 10.93
C LYS A 15 -27.52 -5.53 10.14
N ARG A 16 -27.13 -4.48 10.86
CA ARG A 16 -26.46 -3.32 10.30
C ARG A 16 -24.97 -3.64 10.13
N VAL A 17 -24.48 -3.54 8.90
CA VAL A 17 -23.12 -3.93 8.52
C VAL A 17 -22.38 -2.69 8.01
N LEU A 18 -21.42 -2.20 8.76
CA LEU A 18 -20.52 -1.12 8.32
C LEU A 18 -19.39 -1.72 7.51
N VAL A 19 -19.27 -1.32 6.25
CA VAL A 19 -18.22 -1.78 5.33
C VAL A 19 -17.26 -0.65 5.02
N ARG A 20 -16.01 -0.81 5.38
CA ARG A 20 -14.94 0.12 5.00
C ARG A 20 -14.42 -0.23 3.60
N CYS A 21 -14.75 0.61 2.63
CA CYS A 21 -14.33 0.51 1.24
C CYS A 21 -13.21 1.50 0.93
N ASP A 22 -12.54 1.32 -0.19
CA ASP A 22 -11.62 2.31 -0.75
C ASP A 22 -12.22 2.92 -2.02
N PHE A 23 -12.98 4.00 -1.82
CA PHE A 23 -13.59 4.79 -2.90
C PHE A 23 -12.82 6.08 -3.17
N ASN A 24 -11.53 6.11 -2.86
CA ASN A 24 -10.64 7.22 -3.18
C ASN A 24 -10.31 7.22 -4.67
N VAL A 25 -11.32 7.52 -5.48
CA VAL A 25 -11.27 7.55 -6.94
C VAL A 25 -10.87 8.92 -7.46
N PRO A 26 -10.23 9.02 -8.64
CA PRO A 26 -9.96 10.31 -9.26
C PRO A 26 -11.25 10.94 -9.77
N LEU A 27 -11.45 12.23 -9.41
CA LEU A 27 -12.56 13.05 -9.84
C LEU A 27 -12.04 14.24 -10.67
N ILE A 28 -12.63 14.47 -11.83
CA ILE A 28 -12.45 15.68 -12.65
C ILE A 28 -13.82 16.30 -12.87
N ASP A 29 -14.01 17.53 -12.43
CA ASP A 29 -15.30 18.25 -12.52
C ASP A 29 -16.49 17.43 -11.99
N GLY A 30 -16.30 16.76 -10.86
CA GLY A 30 -17.30 15.91 -10.21
C GLY A 30 -17.59 14.58 -10.92
N LYS A 31 -16.82 14.24 -11.96
CA LYS A 31 -16.96 12.97 -12.69
C LYS A 31 -15.83 12.00 -12.31
N ILE A 32 -16.20 10.75 -12.07
CA ILE A 32 -15.24 9.66 -11.81
C ILE A 32 -14.57 9.30 -13.13
N THR A 33 -13.23 9.36 -13.17
CA THR A 33 -12.44 9.05 -14.38
C THR A 33 -11.87 7.63 -14.35
N ASP A 34 -11.81 7.00 -13.18
CA ASP A 34 -11.45 5.60 -13.00
C ASP A 34 -12.33 5.00 -11.90
N GLU A 35 -13.11 3.97 -12.25
CA GLU A 35 -14.07 3.31 -11.36
C GLU A 35 -13.60 1.93 -10.86
N ASN A 36 -12.37 1.52 -11.14
CA ASN A 36 -11.87 0.19 -10.78
C ASN A 36 -12.09 -0.14 -9.30
N ARG A 37 -11.91 0.84 -8.41
CA ARG A 37 -12.12 0.65 -6.96
C ARG A 37 -13.57 0.41 -6.58
N LEU A 38 -14.51 1.01 -7.30
CA LEU A 38 -15.94 0.78 -7.11
C LEU A 38 -16.30 -0.64 -7.54
N VAL A 39 -15.83 -1.03 -8.74
CA VAL A 39 -16.08 -2.38 -9.29
C VAL A 39 -15.48 -3.46 -8.38
N ALA A 40 -14.28 -3.24 -7.85
CA ALA A 40 -13.62 -4.18 -6.95
C ALA A 40 -14.38 -4.40 -5.62
N ALA A 41 -15.15 -3.42 -5.15
CA ALA A 41 -15.94 -3.53 -3.93
C ALA A 41 -17.30 -4.25 -4.13
N LEU A 42 -17.77 -4.36 -5.38
CA LEU A 42 -19.09 -4.92 -5.67
C LEU A 42 -19.31 -6.35 -5.16
N PRO A 43 -18.38 -7.30 -5.26
CA PRO A 43 -18.59 -8.66 -4.77
C PRO A 43 -18.96 -8.71 -3.29
N THR A 44 -18.24 -7.98 -2.44
CA THR A 44 -18.53 -7.89 -0.99
C THR A 44 -19.89 -7.25 -0.74
N ILE A 45 -20.19 -6.13 -1.41
CA ILE A 45 -21.47 -5.42 -1.26
C ILE A 45 -22.64 -6.32 -1.67
N LYS A 46 -22.56 -6.97 -2.84
CA LYS A 46 -23.58 -7.88 -3.35
C LYS A 46 -23.82 -9.08 -2.44
N LYS A 47 -22.76 -9.66 -1.87
CA LYS A 47 -22.85 -10.75 -0.89
C LYS A 47 -23.66 -10.32 0.33
N LEU A 48 -23.33 -9.18 0.92
CA LEU A 48 -24.01 -8.66 2.11
C LEU A 48 -25.48 -8.31 1.85
N ILE A 49 -25.80 -7.78 0.67
CA ILE A 49 -27.19 -7.54 0.23
C ILE A 49 -27.95 -8.88 0.11
N ALA A 50 -27.36 -9.86 -0.58
CA ALA A 50 -27.98 -11.17 -0.79
C ALA A 50 -28.23 -11.91 0.53
N ASP A 51 -27.38 -11.72 1.52
CA ASP A 51 -27.51 -12.29 2.86
C ASP A 51 -28.51 -11.53 3.76
N GLY A 52 -29.17 -10.50 3.24
CA GLY A 52 -30.17 -9.72 3.96
C GLY A 52 -29.60 -8.74 4.98
N GLY A 53 -28.38 -8.30 4.81
CA GLY A 53 -27.77 -7.24 5.63
C GLY A 53 -28.29 -5.85 5.28
N LYS A 54 -28.23 -4.93 6.25
CA LYS A 54 -28.39 -3.48 6.05
C LYS A 54 -27.00 -2.90 5.86
N VAL A 55 -26.64 -2.57 4.61
CA VAL A 55 -25.27 -2.29 4.21
C VAL A 55 -24.96 -0.80 4.30
N ILE A 56 -24.02 -0.44 5.19
CA ILE A 56 -23.58 0.93 5.42
C ILE A 56 -22.14 1.04 4.92
N LEU A 57 -21.93 1.74 3.80
CA LEU A 57 -20.61 1.94 3.21
C LEU A 57 -19.94 3.18 3.78
N CYS A 58 -18.65 3.11 4.05
CA CYS A 58 -17.85 4.28 4.39
C CYS A 58 -16.50 4.25 3.66
N SER A 59 -16.00 5.41 3.31
CA SER A 59 -14.71 5.59 2.66
C SER A 59 -14.18 7.01 2.89
N HIS A 60 -12.90 7.18 2.62
CA HIS A 60 -12.31 8.50 2.42
C HIS A 60 -12.26 8.86 0.94
N LEU A 61 -12.13 10.16 0.64
CA LEU A 61 -11.84 10.71 -0.66
C LEU A 61 -10.89 11.90 -0.51
N GLY A 62 -9.74 11.85 -1.16
CA GLY A 62 -8.75 12.93 -1.12
C GLY A 62 -8.24 13.28 0.28
N LYS A 63 -7.93 14.56 0.48
CA LYS A 63 -7.35 15.10 1.73
C LYS A 63 -8.08 16.37 2.18
N PRO A 64 -9.31 16.31 2.69
CA PRO A 64 -10.09 17.48 3.11
C PRO A 64 -9.59 18.13 4.41
N LYS A 65 -8.60 17.51 5.10
CA LYS A 65 -7.95 18.05 6.31
C LYS A 65 -8.93 18.29 7.48
N GLY A 66 -9.86 17.38 7.70
CA GLY A 66 -10.76 17.40 8.87
C GLY A 66 -11.90 18.41 8.80
N LYS A 67 -12.32 18.78 7.60
CA LYS A 67 -13.47 19.68 7.38
C LYS A 67 -14.21 19.29 6.08
N PRO A 68 -15.52 19.63 5.98
CA PRO A 68 -16.26 19.44 4.73
C PRO A 68 -15.65 20.23 3.57
N VAL A 69 -15.47 19.55 2.43
CA VAL A 69 -15.00 20.11 1.17
C VAL A 69 -15.90 19.58 0.07
N PRO A 70 -16.78 20.38 -0.55
CA PRO A 70 -17.80 19.90 -1.50
C PRO A 70 -17.24 19.11 -2.67
N GLU A 71 -16.05 19.47 -3.17
CA GLU A 71 -15.37 18.80 -4.28
C GLU A 71 -14.85 17.40 -3.89
N LEU A 72 -14.77 17.12 -2.59
CA LEU A 72 -14.37 15.83 -2.03
C LEU A 72 -15.53 15.07 -1.38
N SER A 73 -16.77 15.43 -1.70
CA SER A 73 -17.96 14.68 -1.30
C SER A 73 -18.04 13.33 -2.03
N LEU A 74 -18.54 12.31 -1.34
CA LEU A 74 -18.80 10.99 -1.91
C LEU A 74 -20.14 10.89 -2.67
N ALA A 75 -20.89 11.97 -2.82
CA ALA A 75 -22.15 11.98 -3.57
C ALA A 75 -22.04 11.42 -5.00
N PRO A 76 -21.01 11.77 -5.82
CA PRO A 76 -20.84 11.17 -7.14
C PRO A 76 -20.59 9.65 -7.08
N VAL A 77 -19.91 9.18 -6.03
CA VAL A 77 -19.67 7.74 -5.82
C VAL A 77 -20.97 7.00 -5.51
N ALA A 78 -21.84 7.54 -4.65
CA ALA A 78 -23.15 6.95 -4.37
C ALA A 78 -24.00 6.81 -5.62
N LYS A 79 -24.02 7.83 -6.47
CA LYS A 79 -24.72 7.80 -7.77
C LYS A 79 -24.18 6.69 -8.66
N ARG A 80 -22.87 6.60 -8.82
CA ARG A 80 -22.25 5.60 -9.69
C ARG A 80 -22.42 4.18 -9.15
N LEU A 81 -22.32 3.98 -7.83
CA LEU A 81 -22.58 2.68 -7.21
C LEU A 81 -24.02 2.23 -7.42
N SER A 82 -25.00 3.14 -7.37
CA SER A 82 -26.41 2.82 -7.66
C SER A 82 -26.57 2.24 -9.06
N GLU A 83 -25.90 2.83 -10.05
CA GLU A 83 -25.91 2.33 -11.43
C GLU A 83 -25.25 0.95 -11.54
N LEU A 84 -24.10 0.75 -10.90
CA LEU A 84 -23.34 -0.51 -10.93
C LEU A 84 -24.05 -1.66 -10.20
N LEU A 85 -24.79 -1.36 -9.13
CA LEU A 85 -25.53 -2.34 -8.35
C LEU A 85 -26.93 -2.62 -8.93
N GLY A 86 -27.46 -1.72 -9.77
CA GLY A 86 -28.84 -1.80 -10.26
C GLY A 86 -29.91 -1.57 -9.18
N GLN A 87 -29.53 -0.94 -8.05
CA GLN A 87 -30.41 -0.53 -6.97
C GLN A 87 -29.92 0.78 -6.35
N GLU A 88 -30.80 1.48 -5.64
CA GLU A 88 -30.44 2.72 -4.97
C GLU A 88 -29.39 2.49 -3.89
N VAL A 89 -28.31 3.28 -3.97
CA VAL A 89 -27.39 3.54 -2.86
C VAL A 89 -27.73 4.91 -2.32
N LYS A 90 -28.41 4.98 -1.19
CA LYS A 90 -28.79 6.24 -0.57
C LYS A 90 -27.54 6.95 -0.05
N PHE A 91 -27.33 8.18 -0.49
CA PHE A 91 -26.26 8.99 0.05
C PHE A 91 -26.70 9.69 1.34
N ALA A 92 -26.07 9.35 2.45
CA ALA A 92 -26.32 9.99 3.75
C ALA A 92 -25.46 11.25 3.86
N ALA A 93 -25.90 12.33 3.23
CA ALA A 93 -25.25 13.62 3.25
C ALA A 93 -25.24 14.20 4.68
N ASP A 94 -24.10 14.16 5.33
CA ASP A 94 -23.92 14.66 6.69
C ASP A 94 -22.51 15.22 6.87
N PRO A 95 -22.34 16.53 7.14
CA PRO A 95 -21.00 17.12 7.29
C PRO A 95 -20.23 16.56 8.50
N GLU A 96 -20.95 15.96 9.47
CA GLU A 96 -20.34 15.28 10.62
C GLU A 96 -20.06 13.79 10.38
N VAL A 97 -20.37 13.28 9.18
CA VAL A 97 -20.26 11.88 8.75
C VAL A 97 -21.19 10.95 9.52
N VAL A 98 -21.18 11.00 10.84
CA VAL A 98 -22.08 10.27 11.75
C VAL A 98 -22.89 11.29 12.58
N GLY A 99 -23.57 12.19 11.89
CA GLY A 99 -24.46 13.17 12.49
C GLY A 99 -25.94 12.75 12.43
N PRO A 100 -26.85 13.68 12.69
CA PRO A 100 -28.31 13.39 12.72
C PRO A 100 -28.85 12.80 11.42
N ASN A 101 -28.39 13.30 10.27
CA ASN A 101 -28.85 12.82 8.96
C ASN A 101 -28.42 11.38 8.70
N ALA A 102 -27.15 11.04 8.99
CA ALA A 102 -26.64 9.70 8.84
C ALA A 102 -27.35 8.71 9.76
N ARG A 103 -27.58 9.08 11.02
CA ARG A 103 -28.29 8.26 12.00
C ARG A 103 -29.73 7.98 11.56
N ALA A 104 -30.47 9.00 11.13
CA ALA A 104 -31.83 8.85 10.64
C ALA A 104 -31.89 7.95 9.39
N ALA A 105 -30.90 8.08 8.48
CA ALA A 105 -30.81 7.22 7.31
C ALA A 105 -30.58 5.74 7.68
N VAL A 106 -29.72 5.48 8.67
CA VAL A 106 -29.43 4.12 9.15
C VAL A 106 -30.67 3.51 9.85
N GLU A 107 -31.37 4.28 10.67
CA GLU A 107 -32.59 3.82 11.37
C GLU A 107 -33.71 3.44 10.41
N ALA A 108 -33.82 4.11 9.27
CA ALA A 108 -34.84 3.84 8.25
C ALA A 108 -34.51 2.65 7.33
N MET A 109 -33.32 2.03 7.44
CA MET A 109 -32.89 0.93 6.57
C MET A 109 -33.74 -0.34 6.75
N LYS A 110 -34.02 -0.99 5.63
CA LYS A 110 -34.57 -2.35 5.55
C LYS A 110 -33.47 -3.33 5.12
N ASP A 111 -33.75 -4.62 5.29
CA ASP A 111 -32.83 -5.67 4.84
C ASP A 111 -32.60 -5.56 3.34
N GLY A 112 -31.30 -5.56 2.95
CA GLY A 112 -30.86 -5.39 1.57
C GLY A 112 -30.64 -3.94 1.12
N ASP A 113 -31.02 -2.95 1.93
CA ASP A 113 -30.74 -1.55 1.63
C ASP A 113 -29.25 -1.24 1.73
N VAL A 114 -28.82 -0.25 0.94
CA VAL A 114 -27.44 0.24 0.93
C VAL A 114 -27.43 1.74 1.11
N ILE A 115 -26.63 2.22 2.05
CA ILE A 115 -26.29 3.64 2.19
C ILE A 115 -24.78 3.85 2.10
N LEU A 116 -24.39 5.04 1.62
CA LEU A 116 -23.01 5.52 1.66
C LEU A 116 -22.95 6.75 2.57
N LEU A 117 -22.09 6.69 3.57
CA LEU A 117 -21.79 7.83 4.44
C LEU A 117 -20.95 8.88 3.69
N GLU A 118 -20.90 10.11 4.19
CA GLU A 118 -20.02 11.14 3.69
C GLU A 118 -18.55 10.83 4.01
N ASN A 119 -17.65 11.50 3.33
CA ASN A 119 -16.21 11.32 3.41
C ASN A 119 -15.71 11.29 4.87
N THR A 120 -15.18 10.16 5.31
CA THR A 120 -14.73 9.96 6.70
C THR A 120 -13.67 10.99 7.13
N ARG A 121 -12.89 11.53 6.19
CA ARG A 121 -11.86 12.55 6.44
C ARG A 121 -12.41 13.97 6.61
N TYR A 122 -13.74 14.15 6.56
CA TYR A 122 -14.34 15.39 7.03
C TYR A 122 -14.19 15.54 8.55
N ARG A 123 -14.00 14.42 9.25
CA ARG A 123 -13.68 14.41 10.68
C ARG A 123 -12.17 14.42 10.87
N ALA A 124 -11.68 15.38 11.67
CA ALA A 124 -10.25 15.51 11.99
C ALA A 124 -9.72 14.31 12.78
N GLU A 125 -10.59 13.66 13.55
CA GLU A 125 -10.32 12.49 14.37
C GLU A 125 -9.98 11.25 13.54
N GLU A 126 -10.49 11.15 12.29
CA GLU A 126 -10.34 9.96 11.44
C GLU A 126 -8.89 9.49 11.31
N THR A 127 -8.01 10.40 10.89
CA THR A 127 -6.59 10.06 10.64
C THR A 127 -5.75 9.94 11.90
N LYS A 128 -6.26 10.40 13.02
CA LYS A 128 -5.62 10.32 14.35
C LYS A 128 -6.07 9.09 15.14
N ASN A 129 -7.05 8.35 14.60
CA ASN A 129 -7.63 7.17 15.25
C ASN A 129 -8.22 7.47 16.65
N GLU A 130 -8.92 8.61 16.77
CA GLU A 130 -9.49 9.05 18.04
C GLU A 130 -10.74 8.24 18.40
N ASP A 131 -10.88 7.92 19.69
CA ASP A 131 -11.94 7.05 20.20
C ASP A 131 -13.35 7.61 20.00
N ALA A 132 -13.55 8.92 20.05
CA ALA A 132 -14.87 9.54 19.89
C ALA A 132 -15.50 9.19 18.52
N PHE A 133 -14.77 9.43 17.43
CA PHE A 133 -15.28 9.12 16.10
C PHE A 133 -15.32 7.61 15.81
N SER A 134 -14.40 6.85 16.38
CA SER A 134 -14.43 5.38 16.31
C SER A 134 -15.69 4.80 16.96
N LYS A 135 -16.11 5.34 18.11
CA LYS A 135 -17.39 4.97 18.76
C LYS A 135 -18.60 5.40 17.97
N ASP A 136 -18.57 6.59 17.36
CA ASP A 136 -19.66 7.06 16.48
C ASP A 136 -19.87 6.10 15.32
N LEU A 137 -18.80 5.70 14.62
CA LEU A 137 -18.89 4.72 13.53
C LEU A 137 -19.42 3.36 14.02
N ALA A 138 -18.90 2.87 15.14
CA ALA A 138 -19.35 1.59 15.71
C ALA A 138 -20.82 1.62 16.14
N SER A 139 -21.33 2.76 16.58
CA SER A 139 -22.74 2.91 16.99
C SER A 139 -23.72 2.70 15.85
N LEU A 140 -23.28 2.82 14.59
CA LEU A 140 -24.12 2.61 13.41
C LEU A 140 -24.29 1.13 13.04
N CYS A 141 -23.50 0.22 13.60
CA CYS A 141 -23.45 -1.15 13.10
C CYS A 141 -23.44 -2.21 14.20
N ASP A 142 -23.84 -3.41 13.81
CA ASP A 142 -23.74 -4.64 14.61
C ASP A 142 -22.52 -5.47 14.18
N VAL A 143 -22.06 -5.27 12.93
CA VAL A 143 -20.93 -5.97 12.32
C VAL A 143 -20.08 -4.96 11.54
N PHE A 144 -18.77 -5.08 11.63
CA PHE A 144 -17.82 -4.33 10.83
C PHE A 144 -17.12 -5.21 9.80
N VAL A 145 -17.02 -4.74 8.57
CA VAL A 145 -16.30 -5.39 7.48
C VAL A 145 -15.21 -4.45 6.95
N ASN A 146 -13.96 -4.89 6.96
CA ASN A 146 -12.87 -4.17 6.30
C ASN A 146 -12.64 -4.75 4.90
N ASP A 147 -12.88 -3.94 3.87
CA ASP A 147 -12.67 -4.31 2.46
C ASP A 147 -11.75 -3.32 1.73
N ALA A 148 -10.94 -2.58 2.48
CA ALA A 148 -10.05 -1.53 1.99
C ALA A 148 -8.58 -1.87 2.22
N PHE A 149 -8.01 -2.75 1.39
CA PHE A 149 -6.61 -3.17 1.50
C PHE A 149 -5.63 -2.00 1.38
N GLY A 150 -5.86 -1.07 0.45
CA GLY A 150 -5.00 0.10 0.24
C GLY A 150 -4.82 1.02 1.46
N THR A 151 -5.69 0.91 2.47
CA THR A 151 -5.60 1.65 3.74
C THR A 151 -5.23 0.78 4.94
N ALA A 152 -5.05 -0.52 4.75
CA ALA A 152 -4.82 -1.49 5.84
C ALA A 152 -3.54 -1.23 6.65
N HIS A 153 -2.55 -0.57 6.05
CA HIS A 153 -1.29 -0.17 6.70
C HIS A 153 -1.43 1.04 7.63
N ARG A 154 -2.60 1.68 7.70
CA ARG A 154 -2.85 2.88 8.51
C ARG A 154 -3.76 2.54 9.69
N ALA A 155 -3.52 3.20 10.83
CA ALA A 155 -4.43 3.15 11.97
C ALA A 155 -5.34 4.38 11.94
N HIS A 156 -6.52 4.26 11.32
CA HIS A 156 -7.56 5.30 11.29
C HIS A 156 -8.81 4.83 12.03
N CYS A 157 -9.74 5.75 12.34
CA CYS A 157 -10.99 5.39 13.02
C CYS A 157 -11.79 4.35 12.21
N SER A 158 -11.92 4.55 10.89
CA SER A 158 -12.77 3.75 10.02
C SER A 158 -12.18 2.37 9.65
N ASN A 159 -10.95 2.05 10.02
CA ASN A 159 -10.35 0.72 9.79
C ASN A 159 -9.84 0.03 11.05
N VAL A 160 -9.24 0.74 11.99
CA VAL A 160 -8.69 0.17 13.23
C VAL A 160 -9.55 0.58 14.44
N GLY A 161 -9.79 1.88 14.62
CA GLY A 161 -10.47 2.37 15.82
C GLY A 161 -11.85 1.75 16.05
N VAL A 162 -12.65 1.65 14.99
CA VAL A 162 -14.00 1.06 15.03
C VAL A 162 -14.00 -0.38 15.55
N THR A 163 -12.97 -1.17 15.27
CA THR A 163 -12.89 -2.58 15.70
C THR A 163 -12.81 -2.76 17.20
N LYS A 164 -12.44 -1.72 17.94
CA LYS A 164 -12.41 -1.75 19.41
C LYS A 164 -13.81 -1.77 20.03
N TYR A 165 -14.83 -1.34 19.30
CA TYR A 165 -16.19 -1.06 19.79
C TYR A 165 -17.27 -1.91 19.11
N VAL A 166 -16.87 -2.90 18.31
CA VAL A 166 -17.79 -3.87 17.69
C VAL A 166 -17.35 -5.29 18.09
N ASP A 167 -18.35 -6.16 18.33
CA ASP A 167 -18.08 -7.54 18.74
C ASP A 167 -17.62 -8.41 17.57
N THR A 168 -18.07 -8.08 16.37
CA THR A 168 -17.77 -8.85 15.15
C THR A 168 -17.13 -7.95 14.10
N ALA A 169 -15.86 -8.23 13.82
CA ALA A 169 -15.10 -7.58 12.75
C ALA A 169 -14.48 -8.65 11.84
N VAL A 170 -14.77 -8.55 10.54
CA VAL A 170 -14.31 -9.50 9.53
C VAL A 170 -13.75 -8.76 8.30
N VAL A 171 -13.18 -9.50 7.35
CA VAL A 171 -12.70 -8.95 6.08
C VAL A 171 -13.68 -9.22 4.96
N GLY A 172 -13.76 -8.31 3.98
CA GLY A 172 -14.47 -8.51 2.73
C GLY A 172 -13.63 -9.30 1.72
N TYR A 173 -14.23 -9.63 0.58
CA TYR A 173 -13.59 -10.44 -0.46
C TYR A 173 -12.35 -9.80 -1.09
N LEU A 174 -12.36 -8.46 -1.27
CA LEU A 174 -11.21 -7.77 -1.81
C LEU A 174 -10.01 -7.87 -0.84
N MET A 175 -10.26 -7.61 0.44
CA MET A 175 -9.24 -7.75 1.48
C MET A 175 -8.77 -9.20 1.62
N GLN A 176 -9.68 -10.19 1.58
CA GLN A 176 -9.34 -11.60 1.67
C GLN A 176 -8.45 -12.05 0.51
N LYS A 177 -8.79 -11.65 -0.72
CA LYS A 177 -8.01 -11.95 -1.91
C LYS A 177 -6.56 -11.43 -1.79
N GLU A 178 -6.41 -10.20 -1.32
CA GLU A 178 -5.08 -9.60 -1.11
C GLU A 178 -4.30 -10.32 0.01
N ILE A 179 -4.97 -10.64 1.13
CA ILE A 179 -4.35 -11.39 2.24
C ILE A 179 -3.90 -12.77 1.78
N ASP A 180 -4.73 -13.50 1.05
CA ASP A 180 -4.42 -14.83 0.56
C ASP A 180 -3.27 -14.79 -0.45
N PHE A 181 -3.33 -13.84 -1.38
CA PHE A 181 -2.30 -13.67 -2.39
C PHE A 181 -0.94 -13.31 -1.79
N LEU A 182 -0.90 -12.26 -0.96
CA LEU A 182 0.33 -11.82 -0.28
C LEU A 182 0.82 -12.85 0.74
N GLY A 183 -0.10 -13.42 1.52
CA GLY A 183 0.24 -14.42 2.53
C GLY A 183 0.85 -15.67 1.90
N ASN A 184 0.31 -16.16 0.80
CA ASN A 184 0.84 -17.31 0.08
C ASN A 184 2.16 -16.96 -0.62
N ALA A 185 2.23 -15.81 -1.31
CA ALA A 185 3.42 -15.39 -2.02
C ALA A 185 4.64 -15.19 -1.11
N VAL A 186 4.43 -14.72 0.13
CA VAL A 186 5.54 -14.43 1.05
C VAL A 186 5.84 -15.58 2.02
N ASN A 187 4.82 -16.32 2.47
CA ASN A 187 5.01 -17.39 3.47
C ASN A 187 5.25 -18.77 2.83
N ASN A 188 4.70 -19.03 1.64
CA ASN A 188 4.90 -20.25 0.87
C ASN A 188 5.23 -19.90 -0.59
N PRO A 189 6.32 -19.18 -0.85
CA PRO A 189 6.66 -18.73 -2.20
C PRO A 189 6.98 -19.92 -3.10
N THR A 190 6.58 -19.83 -4.37
CA THR A 190 7.17 -20.67 -5.40
C THR A 190 8.57 -20.16 -5.65
N ARG A 191 9.56 -21.04 -5.52
CA ARG A 191 10.99 -20.67 -5.64
C ARG A 191 11.50 -20.82 -7.08
N PRO A 192 12.51 -20.03 -7.50
CA PRO A 192 13.25 -19.04 -6.71
C PRO A 192 12.41 -17.81 -6.31
N PHE A 193 12.57 -17.36 -5.06
CA PHE A 193 11.94 -16.18 -4.52
C PHE A 193 12.95 -15.04 -4.43
N VAL A 194 12.70 -13.95 -5.15
CA VAL A 194 13.53 -12.74 -5.18
C VAL A 194 12.77 -11.58 -4.54
N ALA A 195 13.40 -10.88 -3.62
CA ALA A 195 12.91 -9.61 -3.11
C ALA A 195 13.80 -8.46 -3.58
N ILE A 196 13.17 -7.35 -3.97
CA ILE A 196 13.84 -6.12 -4.38
C ILE A 196 13.42 -5.02 -3.41
N LEU A 197 14.37 -4.43 -2.73
CA LEU A 197 14.18 -3.30 -1.83
C LEU A 197 14.94 -2.09 -2.32
N GLY A 198 14.23 -0.98 -2.45
CA GLY A 198 14.80 0.31 -2.77
C GLY A 198 14.28 1.40 -1.84
N GLY A 199 14.50 2.65 -2.23
CA GLY A 199 14.14 3.82 -1.44
C GLY A 199 15.33 4.42 -0.70
N ALA A 200 15.07 5.46 0.12
CA ALA A 200 16.13 6.34 0.64
C ALA A 200 16.83 5.79 1.90
N LYS A 201 16.10 5.11 2.81
CA LYS A 201 16.55 4.88 4.19
C LYS A 201 16.49 3.41 4.60
N VAL A 202 17.62 2.89 5.14
CA VAL A 202 17.68 1.56 5.77
C VAL A 202 16.79 1.49 6.99
N SER A 203 16.76 2.53 7.83
CA SER A 203 15.98 2.60 9.06
C SER A 203 14.49 2.33 8.86
N SER A 204 13.95 2.73 7.71
CA SER A 204 12.55 2.50 7.34
C SER A 204 12.23 1.06 6.90
N LYS A 205 13.25 0.24 6.65
CA LYS A 205 13.13 -1.10 6.06
C LYS A 205 13.67 -2.23 6.96
N ILE A 206 14.14 -1.93 8.18
CA ILE A 206 14.78 -2.90 9.08
C ILE A 206 13.95 -4.18 9.23
N SER A 207 12.70 -4.05 9.66
CA SER A 207 11.83 -5.21 9.87
C SER A 207 11.55 -5.98 8.56
N VAL A 208 11.50 -5.28 7.45
CA VAL A 208 11.29 -5.88 6.12
C VAL A 208 12.50 -6.69 5.71
N ILE A 209 13.72 -6.12 5.85
CA ILE A 209 14.98 -6.81 5.52
C ILE A 209 15.12 -8.07 6.36
N GLU A 210 14.95 -7.98 7.69
CA GLU A 210 15.07 -9.11 8.60
C GLU A 210 14.08 -10.24 8.28
N ASN A 211 12.82 -9.89 8.04
CA ASN A 211 11.80 -10.88 7.67
C ASN A 211 12.06 -11.52 6.30
N LEU A 212 12.54 -10.77 5.33
CA LEU A 212 12.82 -11.29 4.00
C LEU A 212 14.05 -12.20 3.96
N LEU A 213 15.10 -11.90 4.74
CA LEU A 213 16.28 -12.75 4.82
C LEU A 213 15.98 -14.19 5.27
N ASP A 214 14.89 -14.39 5.99
CA ASP A 214 14.44 -15.74 6.40
C ASP A 214 13.63 -16.47 5.30
N LYS A 215 13.28 -15.79 4.21
CA LYS A 215 12.31 -16.30 3.25
C LYS A 215 12.81 -16.36 1.81
N VAL A 216 13.69 -15.44 1.42
CA VAL A 216 14.11 -15.27 0.02
C VAL A 216 15.34 -16.10 -0.35
N ASP A 217 15.47 -16.41 -1.63
CA ASP A 217 16.70 -16.98 -2.21
C ASP A 217 17.67 -15.85 -2.60
N THR A 218 17.12 -14.72 -3.07
CA THR A 218 17.90 -13.54 -3.44
C THR A 218 17.24 -12.27 -2.88
N LEU A 219 18.05 -11.40 -2.28
CA LEU A 219 17.65 -10.06 -1.85
C LEU A 219 18.46 -9.02 -2.63
N ILE A 220 17.76 -8.17 -3.37
CA ILE A 220 18.32 -7.06 -4.12
C ILE A 220 18.10 -5.79 -3.34
N ILE A 221 19.15 -5.00 -3.11
CA ILE A 221 19.09 -3.71 -2.45
C ILE A 221 19.56 -2.63 -3.42
N GLY A 222 18.69 -1.67 -3.70
CA GLY A 222 18.95 -0.50 -4.54
C GLY A 222 18.50 0.79 -3.88
N GLY A 223 18.46 1.88 -4.65
CA GLY A 223 18.11 3.20 -4.15
C GLY A 223 19.11 3.80 -3.18
N GLY A 224 18.74 4.89 -2.53
CA GLY A 224 19.61 5.61 -1.60
C GLY A 224 20.08 4.78 -0.40
N MET A 225 19.26 3.82 0.04
CA MET A 225 19.63 2.93 1.15
C MET A 225 20.84 2.05 0.83
N ALA A 226 21.14 1.78 -0.44
CA ALA A 226 22.28 0.96 -0.83
C ALA A 226 23.62 1.61 -0.44
N TYR A 227 23.71 2.94 -0.39
CA TYR A 227 24.95 3.63 -0.04
C TYR A 227 25.36 3.42 1.43
N THR A 228 24.42 3.22 2.33
CA THR A 228 24.73 2.82 3.71
C THR A 228 25.40 1.45 3.75
N PHE A 229 24.94 0.49 2.94
CA PHE A 229 25.58 -0.82 2.80
C PHE A 229 26.99 -0.70 2.16
N VAL A 230 27.14 0.12 1.13
CA VAL A 230 28.41 0.34 0.45
C VAL A 230 29.42 0.96 1.39
N LYS A 231 29.05 2.00 2.14
CA LYS A 231 29.93 2.65 3.13
C LYS A 231 30.32 1.71 4.26
N SER A 232 29.39 0.84 4.71
CA SER A 232 29.68 -0.16 5.75
C SER A 232 30.79 -1.15 5.36
N GLN A 233 31.03 -1.31 4.06
CA GLN A 233 32.10 -2.13 3.50
C GLN A 233 33.37 -1.33 3.17
N GLY A 234 33.42 -0.05 3.52
CA GLY A 234 34.55 0.85 3.26
C GLY A 234 34.54 1.53 1.90
N GLY A 235 33.43 1.43 1.14
CA GLY A 235 33.27 2.13 -0.14
C GLY A 235 33.12 3.64 0.02
N LYS A 236 33.55 4.38 -0.99
CA LYS A 236 33.42 5.85 -1.08
C LYS A 236 32.08 6.17 -1.74
N ILE A 237 31.29 6.99 -1.08
CA ILE A 237 29.92 7.34 -1.52
C ILE A 237 29.73 8.84 -1.81
N GLY A 238 30.80 9.66 -1.74
CA GLY A 238 30.72 11.11 -1.94
C GLY A 238 29.73 11.76 -0.97
N THR A 239 28.81 12.56 -1.50
CA THR A 239 27.74 13.22 -0.76
C THR A 239 26.42 12.44 -0.80
N SER A 240 26.43 11.18 -1.24
CA SER A 240 25.25 10.33 -1.32
C SER A 240 24.55 10.17 0.02
N LEU A 241 23.23 9.90 -0.02
CA LEU A 241 22.45 9.58 1.18
C LEU A 241 23.10 8.46 1.98
N CYS A 242 23.28 8.67 3.28
CA CYS A 242 23.80 7.65 4.17
C CYS A 242 23.23 7.84 5.58
N GLU A 243 22.89 6.73 6.21
CA GLU A 243 22.54 6.69 7.63
C GLU A 243 23.69 6.09 8.42
N ASP A 244 24.61 6.95 8.90
CA ASP A 244 25.85 6.53 9.59
C ASP A 244 25.58 5.70 10.85
N ASP A 245 24.47 5.96 11.56
CA ASP A 245 24.04 5.19 12.72
C ASP A 245 23.64 3.74 12.39
N TYR A 246 23.46 3.42 11.09
CA TYR A 246 23.07 2.09 10.61
C TYR A 246 24.16 1.34 9.85
N LEU A 247 25.42 1.80 9.89
CA LEU A 247 26.53 1.11 9.23
C LEU A 247 26.78 -0.28 9.81
N ASP A 248 26.78 -0.41 11.14
CA ASP A 248 26.94 -1.70 11.82
C ASP A 248 25.76 -2.63 11.50
N TYR A 249 24.54 -2.09 11.46
CA TYR A 249 23.37 -2.85 11.06
C TYR A 249 23.52 -3.39 9.63
N ALA A 250 23.89 -2.53 8.67
CA ALA A 250 24.09 -2.93 7.28
C ALA A 250 25.17 -4.02 7.14
N SER A 251 26.31 -3.86 7.81
CA SER A 251 27.37 -4.87 7.84
C SER A 251 26.89 -6.20 8.41
N ASN A 252 26.10 -6.17 9.49
CA ASN A 252 25.55 -7.36 10.10
C ASN A 252 24.53 -8.06 9.18
N MET A 253 23.71 -7.33 8.41
CA MET A 253 22.77 -7.91 7.45
C MET A 253 23.49 -8.60 6.29
N LEU A 254 24.61 -8.06 5.82
CA LEU A 254 25.45 -8.72 4.81
C LEU A 254 26.01 -10.06 5.32
N LYS A 255 26.48 -10.10 6.57
CA LYS A 255 26.95 -11.34 7.21
C LYS A 255 25.81 -12.36 7.37
N LYS A 256 24.65 -11.89 7.88
CA LYS A 256 23.47 -12.73 8.10
C LYS A 256 22.94 -13.32 6.80
N ALA A 257 22.93 -12.56 5.72
CA ALA A 257 22.58 -13.05 4.39
C ALA A 257 23.48 -14.20 3.96
N LYS A 258 24.80 -14.04 4.12
CA LYS A 258 25.79 -15.07 3.80
C LYS A 258 25.61 -16.33 4.66
N GLU A 259 25.39 -16.19 5.97
CA GLU A 259 25.15 -17.30 6.88
C GLU A 259 23.89 -18.09 6.53
N LYS A 260 22.85 -17.41 6.05
CA LYS A 260 21.58 -18.01 5.64
C LYS A 260 21.60 -18.55 4.18
N GLY A 261 22.69 -18.38 3.46
CA GLY A 261 22.77 -18.76 2.05
C GLY A 261 21.92 -17.91 1.11
N VAL A 262 21.53 -16.70 1.55
CA VAL A 262 20.78 -15.75 0.74
C VAL A 262 21.77 -14.96 -0.13
N LYS A 263 21.53 -14.91 -1.44
CA LYS A 263 22.27 -14.07 -2.37
C LYS A 263 21.82 -12.62 -2.22
N LEU A 264 22.61 -11.81 -1.51
CA LEU A 264 22.36 -10.38 -1.38
C LEU A 264 23.13 -9.63 -2.46
N LEU A 265 22.39 -8.89 -3.32
CA LEU A 265 22.94 -8.10 -4.41
C LEU A 265 22.86 -6.61 -4.08
N LEU A 266 24.01 -5.95 -4.18
CA LEU A 266 24.14 -4.49 -4.15
C LEU A 266 24.47 -3.99 -5.56
N PRO A 267 24.26 -2.70 -5.86
CA PRO A 267 24.74 -2.11 -7.10
C PRO A 267 26.24 -2.31 -7.29
N VAL A 268 26.69 -2.51 -8.53
CA VAL A 268 28.12 -2.60 -8.91
C VAL A 268 28.59 -1.32 -9.58
N ASP A 269 27.69 -0.54 -10.13
CA ASP A 269 27.91 0.78 -10.70
C ASP A 269 26.74 1.72 -10.40
N ASN A 270 27.00 3.02 -10.48
CA ASN A 270 26.03 4.07 -10.17
C ASN A 270 26.06 5.19 -11.20
N ARG A 271 24.88 5.73 -11.54
CA ARG A 271 24.74 7.06 -12.14
C ARG A 271 24.81 8.09 -11.03
N ILE A 272 25.78 8.97 -11.11
CA ILE A 272 26.02 10.02 -10.12
C ILE A 272 25.80 11.40 -10.72
N GLY A 273 25.36 12.34 -9.88
CA GLY A 273 25.22 13.76 -10.20
C GLY A 273 26.11 14.62 -9.34
N ASP A 274 26.49 15.80 -9.82
CA ASP A 274 27.23 16.82 -9.06
C ASP A 274 26.29 17.76 -8.27
N GLU A 275 24.97 17.61 -8.48
CA GLU A 275 23.90 18.27 -7.71
C GLU A 275 22.62 17.42 -7.75
N PHE A 276 21.72 17.63 -6.79
CA PHE A 276 20.41 16.95 -6.76
C PHE A 276 19.43 17.62 -7.72
N SER A 277 19.63 17.39 -9.03
CA SER A 277 18.85 18.00 -10.12
C SER A 277 18.80 17.05 -11.31
N ASN A 278 17.69 17.09 -12.07
CA ASN A 278 17.63 16.38 -13.36
C ASN A 278 18.65 16.92 -14.39
N ASP A 279 19.09 18.16 -14.22
CA ASP A 279 20.02 18.83 -15.12
C ASP A 279 21.48 18.75 -14.65
N ALA A 280 21.76 17.96 -13.59
CA ALA A 280 23.11 17.69 -13.09
C ALA A 280 24.03 17.13 -14.18
N ASN A 281 25.32 17.39 -14.07
CA ASN A 281 26.30 16.62 -14.84
C ASN A 281 26.27 15.17 -14.37
N ILE A 282 26.25 14.24 -15.32
CA ILE A 282 26.09 12.81 -15.02
C ILE A 282 27.37 12.06 -15.34
N ARG A 283 27.76 11.17 -14.43
CA ARG A 283 28.81 10.17 -14.65
C ARG A 283 28.34 8.80 -14.23
N ILE A 284 28.93 7.77 -14.83
CA ILE A 284 28.79 6.39 -14.39
C ILE A 284 30.11 5.99 -13.76
N VAL A 285 30.05 5.54 -12.52
CA VAL A 285 31.24 5.12 -11.76
C VAL A 285 31.02 3.76 -11.10
N PRO A 286 32.08 2.99 -10.84
CA PRO A 286 31.96 1.79 -10.03
C PRO A 286 31.41 2.12 -8.64
N THR A 287 30.60 1.22 -8.09
CA THR A 287 30.07 1.37 -6.73
C THR A 287 31.21 1.40 -5.71
N GLY A 288 31.14 2.35 -4.79
CA GLY A 288 32.21 2.58 -3.80
C GLY A 288 33.35 3.48 -4.26
N GLU A 289 33.23 4.08 -5.45
CA GLU A 289 34.21 5.01 -6.02
C GLU A 289 33.62 6.37 -6.38
N ILE A 290 32.53 6.78 -5.67
CA ILE A 290 31.90 8.08 -5.91
C ILE A 290 32.81 9.20 -5.38
N PRO A 291 33.22 10.16 -6.23
CA PRO A 291 34.09 11.26 -5.83
C PRO A 291 33.43 12.22 -4.84
N ASP A 292 34.27 12.95 -4.10
CA ASP A 292 33.78 14.04 -3.26
C ASP A 292 33.04 15.09 -4.09
N GLY A 293 31.92 15.61 -3.54
CA GLY A 293 31.05 16.57 -4.23
C GLY A 293 30.10 15.95 -5.26
N TRP A 294 30.10 14.63 -5.42
CA TRP A 294 29.14 13.88 -6.25
C TRP A 294 28.28 12.99 -5.39
N GLU A 295 27.06 12.77 -5.84
CA GLU A 295 26.12 11.88 -5.16
C GLU A 295 25.52 10.84 -6.11
N GLY A 296 25.23 9.67 -5.57
CA GLY A 296 24.54 8.64 -6.30
C GLY A 296 23.07 8.97 -6.47
N MET A 297 22.59 8.94 -7.71
CA MET A 297 21.21 9.29 -8.09
C MET A 297 20.44 8.11 -8.63
N ASP A 298 21.11 7.12 -9.23
CA ASP A 298 20.51 5.90 -9.77
C ASP A 298 21.54 4.78 -9.83
N ILE A 299 21.07 3.55 -10.02
CA ILE A 299 21.96 2.43 -10.37
C ILE A 299 22.51 2.60 -11.79
N GLY A 300 23.66 2.01 -12.04
CA GLY A 300 24.30 2.07 -13.35
C GLY A 300 23.83 0.95 -14.29
N PRO A 301 24.25 1.02 -15.57
CA PRO A 301 23.78 0.09 -16.62
C PRO A 301 24.24 -1.35 -16.41
N GLU A 302 25.38 -1.60 -15.74
CA GLU A 302 25.80 -2.95 -15.41
C GLU A 302 24.95 -3.54 -14.29
N THR A 303 24.61 -2.74 -13.27
CA THR A 303 23.69 -3.12 -12.21
C THR A 303 22.29 -3.45 -12.76
N GLU A 304 21.79 -2.65 -13.71
CA GLU A 304 20.50 -2.92 -14.38
C GLU A 304 20.45 -4.33 -14.99
N LYS A 305 21.52 -4.74 -15.69
CA LYS A 305 21.63 -6.10 -16.27
C LYS A 305 21.66 -7.18 -15.19
N ILE A 306 22.44 -6.98 -14.12
CA ILE A 306 22.56 -7.94 -13.03
C ILE A 306 21.23 -8.11 -12.30
N PHE A 307 20.52 -7.02 -12.04
CA PHE A 307 19.23 -7.07 -11.38
C PHE A 307 18.14 -7.70 -12.27
N ALA A 308 18.14 -7.37 -13.56
CA ALA A 308 17.25 -7.99 -14.54
C ALA A 308 17.50 -9.52 -14.65
N ASP A 309 18.75 -9.94 -14.72
CA ASP A 309 19.11 -11.37 -14.77
C ASP A 309 18.71 -12.10 -13.48
N ALA A 310 18.81 -11.44 -12.33
CA ALA A 310 18.43 -12.04 -11.05
C ALA A 310 16.93 -12.36 -10.93
N VAL A 311 16.07 -11.65 -11.66
CA VAL A 311 14.61 -11.87 -11.65
C VAL A 311 14.13 -12.73 -12.81
N LYS A 312 14.94 -12.98 -13.82
CA LYS A 312 14.57 -13.67 -15.06
C LYS A 312 14.00 -15.07 -14.82
N ASP A 313 14.64 -15.84 -13.95
CA ASP A 313 14.26 -17.22 -13.63
C ASP A 313 13.46 -17.33 -12.32
N ALA A 314 13.14 -16.21 -11.69
CA ALA A 314 12.34 -16.18 -10.48
C ALA A 314 10.92 -16.72 -10.74
N LYS A 315 10.32 -17.30 -9.71
CA LYS A 315 8.90 -17.71 -9.71
C LYS A 315 8.03 -16.82 -8.83
N THR A 316 8.65 -16.15 -7.87
CA THR A 316 8.00 -15.13 -7.02
C THR A 316 8.94 -13.94 -6.89
N VAL A 317 8.44 -12.73 -7.12
CA VAL A 317 9.17 -11.49 -6.92
C VAL A 317 8.33 -10.52 -6.11
N VAL A 318 8.93 -9.95 -5.08
CA VAL A 318 8.35 -8.83 -4.31
C VAL A 318 9.26 -7.62 -4.49
N TRP A 319 8.70 -6.50 -4.91
CA TRP A 319 9.46 -5.25 -5.08
C TRP A 319 8.83 -4.10 -4.30
N ASN A 320 9.66 -3.43 -3.48
CA ASN A 320 9.23 -2.26 -2.72
C ASN A 320 10.31 -1.16 -2.74
N GLY A 321 10.00 -0.06 -3.39
CA GLY A 321 10.83 1.15 -3.47
C GLY A 321 11.70 1.23 -4.73
N PRO A 322 11.94 2.46 -5.22
CA PRO A 322 12.66 2.70 -6.47
C PRO A 322 14.16 2.45 -6.34
N MET A 323 14.82 2.29 -7.50
CA MET A 323 16.27 2.07 -7.61
C MET A 323 17.06 3.37 -7.66
N GLY A 324 16.42 4.50 -7.93
CA GLY A 324 17.01 5.82 -8.06
C GLY A 324 16.01 6.93 -7.85
N CYS A 325 16.39 8.16 -8.19
CA CYS A 325 15.54 9.35 -8.16
C CYS A 325 14.61 9.38 -9.38
N PHE A 326 13.70 8.41 -9.46
CA PHE A 326 12.89 8.11 -10.64
C PHE A 326 11.95 9.24 -11.08
N GLU A 327 11.68 10.20 -10.20
CA GLU A 327 10.93 11.42 -10.55
C GLU A 327 11.73 12.33 -11.51
N MET A 328 13.05 12.12 -11.61
CA MET A 328 13.95 12.78 -12.53
C MET A 328 14.22 11.86 -13.72
N PRO A 329 13.78 12.18 -14.95
CA PRO A 329 13.94 11.28 -16.11
C PRO A 329 15.36 10.77 -16.35
N ASN A 330 16.37 11.59 -16.09
CA ASN A 330 17.78 11.21 -16.26
C ASN A 330 18.28 10.20 -15.20
N PHE A 331 17.51 9.97 -14.14
CA PHE A 331 17.80 9.06 -13.03
C PHE A 331 16.68 8.03 -12.78
N ALA A 332 15.82 7.82 -13.79
CA ALA A 332 14.73 6.84 -13.75
C ALA A 332 15.12 5.49 -14.38
N HIS A 333 16.27 5.43 -15.06
CA HIS A 333 16.68 4.27 -15.87
C HIS A 333 16.72 2.95 -15.09
N GLY A 334 17.26 2.97 -13.88
CA GLY A 334 17.35 1.78 -13.04
C GLY A 334 15.97 1.25 -12.62
N THR A 335 15.08 2.14 -12.21
CA THR A 335 13.70 1.78 -11.85
C THR A 335 12.93 1.24 -13.06
N GLU A 336 13.08 1.87 -14.21
CA GLU A 336 12.46 1.42 -15.48
C GLU A 336 13.00 0.07 -15.94
N ALA A 337 14.32 -0.16 -15.82
CA ALA A 337 14.94 -1.43 -16.18
C ALA A 337 14.41 -2.58 -15.33
N VAL A 338 14.29 -2.38 -14.02
CA VAL A 338 13.69 -3.37 -13.11
C VAL A 338 12.21 -3.59 -13.45
N ALA A 339 11.44 -2.53 -13.65
CA ALA A 339 10.03 -2.63 -14.02
C ALA A 339 9.83 -3.44 -15.32
N LYS A 340 10.67 -3.18 -16.33
CA LYS A 340 10.65 -3.92 -17.61
C LYS A 340 10.99 -5.40 -17.40
N ALA A 341 12.03 -5.71 -16.63
CA ALA A 341 12.40 -7.08 -16.32
C ALA A 341 11.26 -7.85 -15.63
N LEU A 342 10.53 -7.19 -14.72
CA LEU A 342 9.37 -7.77 -14.05
C LEU A 342 8.15 -7.93 -14.97
N ALA A 343 8.00 -7.09 -15.97
CA ALA A 343 6.95 -7.22 -16.97
C ALA A 343 7.21 -8.38 -17.96
N GLU A 344 8.46 -8.77 -18.14
CA GLU A 344 8.91 -9.83 -19.05
C GLU A 344 9.04 -11.20 -18.38
N THR A 345 9.03 -11.29 -17.05
CA THR A 345 9.14 -12.55 -16.31
C THR A 345 7.80 -13.25 -16.16
N ASP A 346 7.81 -14.59 -16.13
CA ASP A 346 6.63 -15.42 -15.82
C ASP A 346 6.38 -15.56 -14.31
N ALA A 347 7.12 -14.85 -13.48
CA ALA A 347 6.98 -14.90 -12.03
C ALA A 347 5.66 -14.23 -11.55
N VAL A 348 5.18 -14.67 -10.41
CA VAL A 348 4.21 -13.88 -9.64
C VAL A 348 4.93 -12.65 -9.10
N THR A 349 4.55 -11.47 -9.57
CA THR A 349 5.16 -10.19 -9.18
C THR A 349 4.23 -9.38 -8.29
N ILE A 350 4.76 -8.87 -7.16
CA ILE A 350 4.08 -8.01 -6.19
C ILE A 350 4.89 -6.72 -6.09
N ILE A 351 4.27 -5.58 -6.41
CA ILE A 351 4.92 -4.28 -6.47
C ILE A 351 4.21 -3.28 -5.54
#